data_1d15beaac63d6fe8aeb2c698871f5e93
#
_entry.id   1d15beaac63d6fe8aeb2c698871f5e93
#
_cell.length_a   1.000
_cell.length_b   1.000
_cell.length_c   1.000
_cell.angle_alpha   90.00
_cell.angle_beta   90.00
_cell.angle_gamma   90.00
#
_symmetry.space_group_name_H-M   'P 1'
#
loop_
_entity.id
_entity.type
_entity.pdbx_description
1 polymer ?
#
loop_
_entity_poly.entity_id
_entity_poly.type
_entity_poly.pdbx_seq_one_letter_code
_entity_poly.pdbx_strand_id
1 'polypeptide(L)'
;MSAQGPNPRGRRKYKVVILGDGGVGKSALVIQFVCHRFQEYHDPTIEDSYEQQCRIDDEPAHLDILDTAGQTEFTAMREQYMRNGEGFILCFSLTDRRSFDELITYKHLINRVRAGEEMPIIVVGNKCDLEQKRQVKYEEGLTLARQLGGGKYYETSAYLRKCVDEVFHGIVREIKMKEKERLELSQSPQKKQGRVRKLLTTLQPSHLFKKGVHFKHKD
;
A
#
# COMPACT_ATOMS: atom_id res chain seq x y z
N MET A 1 12.21 -31.47 17.40
CA MET A 1 12.27 -31.41 15.92
C MET A 1 10.86 -31.62 15.39
N SER A 2 10.09 -30.56 15.18
CA SER A 2 8.71 -30.64 14.67
C SER A 2 8.76 -30.37 13.18
N ALA A 3 8.50 -31.42 12.39
CA ALA A 3 8.38 -31.34 10.95
C ALA A 3 7.16 -30.51 10.58
N GLN A 4 7.39 -29.34 9.98
CA GLN A 4 6.35 -28.61 9.29
C GLN A 4 5.95 -29.39 8.04
N GLY A 5 4.73 -29.95 8.05
CA GLY A 5 4.15 -30.62 6.90
C GLY A 5 3.97 -29.65 5.72
N PRO A 6 3.93 -30.17 4.46
CA PRO A 6 3.80 -29.32 3.29
C PRO A 6 2.45 -28.56 3.32
N ASN A 7 2.54 -27.25 3.22
CA ASN A 7 1.41 -26.32 3.15
C ASN A 7 0.50 -26.71 1.97
N PRO A 8 -0.76 -27.13 2.19
CA PRO A 8 -1.62 -27.56 1.10
C PRO A 8 -2.11 -26.32 0.32
N ARG A 9 -1.52 -26.07 -0.85
CA ARG A 9 -1.81 -25.00 -1.80
C ARG A 9 -1.67 -23.63 -1.16
N GLY A 10 -0.48 -23.02 -1.29
CA GLY A 10 -0.13 -21.71 -0.73
C GLY A 10 -1.20 -20.65 -1.00
N ARG A 11 -2.09 -20.46 -0.05
CA ARG A 11 -3.06 -19.37 -0.08
C ARG A 11 -2.28 -18.07 -0.04
N ARG A 12 -2.49 -17.21 -1.02
CA ARG A 12 -1.92 -15.89 -1.09
C ARG A 12 -2.26 -15.11 0.19
N LYS A 13 -1.24 -14.64 0.92
CA LYS A 13 -1.37 -13.82 2.11
C LYS A 13 -1.15 -12.36 1.71
N TYR A 14 -2.14 -11.50 2.01
CA TYR A 14 -2.11 -10.08 1.70
C TYR A 14 -1.71 -9.29 2.94
N LYS A 15 -0.58 -8.59 2.87
CA LYS A 15 -0.09 -7.77 3.99
C LYS A 15 -0.67 -6.37 3.92
N VAL A 16 -1.60 -6.08 4.81
CA VAL A 16 -2.31 -4.80 4.91
C VAL A 16 -1.85 -4.06 6.15
N VAL A 17 -1.49 -2.79 5.99
CA VAL A 17 -1.08 -1.94 7.11
C VAL A 17 -2.10 -0.82 7.28
N ILE A 18 -2.63 -0.64 8.50
CA ILE A 18 -3.51 0.48 8.81
C ILE A 18 -2.73 1.57 9.55
N LEU A 19 -2.78 2.79 9.02
CA LEU A 19 -2.04 3.97 9.48
C LEU A 19 -3.00 5.12 9.77
N GLY A 20 -2.63 5.99 10.66
CA GLY A 20 -3.40 7.17 11.06
C GLY A 20 -3.09 7.58 12.48
N ASP A 21 -3.55 8.75 12.91
CA ASP A 21 -3.28 9.32 14.22
C ASP A 21 -3.90 8.51 15.38
N GLY A 22 -3.52 8.83 16.61
CA GLY A 22 -4.07 8.21 17.82
C GLY A 22 -5.58 8.48 17.97
N GLY A 23 -6.33 7.50 18.45
CA GLY A 23 -7.75 7.67 18.73
C GLY A 23 -8.69 7.77 17.52
N VAL A 24 -8.21 7.66 16.28
CA VAL A 24 -9.09 7.68 15.08
C VAL A 24 -9.92 6.42 14.91
N GLY A 25 -9.57 5.34 15.61
CA GLY A 25 -10.31 4.07 15.64
C GLY A 25 -9.78 3.00 14.69
N LYS A 26 -8.47 2.97 14.39
CA LYS A 26 -7.83 1.92 13.60
C LYS A 26 -8.07 0.53 14.19
N SER A 27 -7.71 0.34 15.45
CA SER A 27 -7.89 -0.91 16.18
C SER A 27 -9.35 -1.32 16.26
N ALA A 28 -10.26 -0.37 16.49
CA ALA A 28 -11.69 -0.65 16.48
C ALA A 28 -12.20 -1.18 15.14
N LEU A 29 -11.68 -0.64 14.01
CA LEU A 29 -12.01 -1.14 12.67
C LEU A 29 -11.47 -2.55 12.45
N VAL A 30 -10.21 -2.82 12.84
CA VAL A 30 -9.59 -4.14 12.69
C VAL A 30 -10.31 -5.19 13.54
N ILE A 31 -10.57 -4.89 14.81
CA ILE A 31 -11.30 -5.79 15.73
C ILE A 31 -12.73 -6.04 15.23
N GLN A 32 -13.39 -5.01 14.71
CA GLN A 32 -14.72 -5.15 14.12
C GLN A 32 -14.71 -6.05 12.87
N PHE A 33 -13.68 -5.96 12.04
CA PHE A 33 -13.53 -6.82 10.87
C PHE A 33 -13.22 -8.27 11.24
N VAL A 34 -12.28 -8.49 12.18
CA VAL A 34 -11.79 -9.83 12.53
C VAL A 34 -12.73 -10.55 13.50
N CYS A 35 -13.20 -9.84 14.53
CA CYS A 35 -13.92 -10.43 15.66
C CYS A 35 -15.42 -10.13 15.64
N HIS A 36 -15.91 -9.24 14.76
CA HIS A 36 -17.30 -8.75 14.75
C HIS A 36 -17.74 -8.15 16.09
N ARG A 37 -16.82 -7.47 16.77
CA ARG A 37 -17.05 -6.87 18.08
C ARG A 37 -16.57 -5.42 18.10
N PHE A 38 -17.25 -4.58 18.87
CA PHE A 38 -16.82 -3.24 19.20
C PHE A 38 -16.47 -3.19 20.69
N GLN A 39 -15.30 -2.66 21.01
CA GLN A 39 -14.84 -2.43 22.37
C GLN A 39 -14.84 -0.93 22.62
N GLU A 40 -15.64 -0.47 23.58
CA GLU A 40 -15.78 0.95 23.91
C GLU A 40 -14.52 1.49 24.59
N TYR A 41 -13.89 0.66 25.42
CA TYR A 41 -12.61 0.97 26.06
C TYR A 41 -11.52 0.09 25.48
N HIS A 42 -10.54 0.73 24.88
CA HIS A 42 -9.38 0.08 24.32
C HIS A 42 -8.12 0.75 24.86
N ASP A 43 -7.22 -0.05 25.41
CA ASP A 43 -5.89 0.45 25.78
C ASP A 43 -5.14 0.96 24.54
N PRO A 44 -4.31 1.99 24.69
CA PRO A 44 -3.53 2.49 23.54
C PRO A 44 -2.77 1.35 22.89
N THR A 45 -3.04 1.12 21.59
CA THR A 45 -2.36 0.10 20.80
C THR A 45 -0.87 0.44 20.71
N ILE A 46 -0.01 -0.51 21.05
CA ILE A 46 1.41 -0.42 20.74
C ILE A 46 1.61 -0.89 19.30
N GLU A 47 1.22 -2.10 19.01
CA GLU A 47 1.18 -2.75 17.70
C GLU A 47 0.57 -4.13 17.86
N ASP A 48 -0.38 -4.45 16.99
CA ASP A 48 -0.99 -5.76 16.95
C ASP A 48 -1.08 -6.28 15.51
N SER A 49 -0.82 -7.57 15.32
CA SER A 49 -1.00 -8.25 14.04
C SER A 49 -2.18 -9.20 14.11
N TYR A 50 -3.07 -9.10 13.13
CA TYR A 50 -4.29 -9.90 13.04
C TYR A 50 -4.30 -10.68 11.72
N GLU A 51 -4.61 -11.98 11.82
CA GLU A 51 -4.82 -12.82 10.64
C GLU A 51 -6.32 -13.09 10.44
N GLN A 52 -6.81 -12.83 9.24
CA GLN A 52 -8.21 -13.08 8.89
C GLN A 52 -8.32 -13.83 7.56
N GLN A 53 -9.12 -14.90 7.55
CA GLN A 53 -9.50 -15.61 6.34
C GLN A 53 -10.92 -15.22 5.96
N CYS A 54 -11.10 -14.79 4.73
CA CYS A 54 -12.41 -14.41 4.20
C CYS A 54 -12.53 -14.77 2.71
N ARG A 55 -13.69 -14.54 2.13
CA ARG A 55 -13.91 -14.64 0.68
C ARG A 55 -14.07 -13.24 0.11
N ILE A 56 -13.34 -12.96 -0.96
CA ILE A 56 -13.42 -11.68 -1.69
C ILE A 56 -13.64 -12.02 -3.16
N ASP A 57 -14.76 -11.58 -3.71
CA ASP A 57 -15.16 -11.88 -5.12
C ASP A 57 -15.13 -13.40 -5.40
N ASP A 58 -15.73 -14.19 -4.47
CA ASP A 58 -15.78 -15.65 -4.46
C ASP A 58 -14.44 -16.38 -4.37
N GLU A 59 -13.34 -15.68 -4.25
CA GLU A 59 -12.00 -16.24 -4.03
C GLU A 59 -11.61 -16.21 -2.55
N PRO A 60 -10.96 -17.29 -2.04
CA PRO A 60 -10.43 -17.28 -0.69
C PRO A 60 -9.26 -16.31 -0.59
N ALA A 61 -9.29 -15.44 0.41
CA ALA A 61 -8.22 -14.49 0.73
C ALA A 61 -7.77 -14.67 2.18
N HIS A 62 -6.46 -14.51 2.42
CA HIS A 62 -5.87 -14.52 3.75
C HIS A 62 -5.19 -13.16 3.97
N LEU A 63 -5.74 -12.36 4.89
CA LEU A 63 -5.20 -11.05 5.24
C LEU A 63 -4.31 -11.17 6.49
N ASP A 64 -3.18 -10.50 6.41
CA ASP A 64 -2.27 -10.22 7.52
C ASP A 64 -2.34 -8.71 7.76
N ILE A 65 -3.07 -8.32 8.79
CA ILE A 65 -3.42 -6.92 9.06
C ILE A 65 -2.57 -6.45 10.23
N LEU A 66 -1.76 -5.43 9.96
CA LEU A 66 -0.98 -4.77 10.99
C LEU A 66 -1.69 -3.51 11.47
N ASP A 67 -2.18 -3.55 12.71
CA ASP A 67 -2.72 -2.40 13.44
C ASP A 67 -1.58 -1.65 14.13
N THR A 68 -1.35 -0.40 13.72
CA THR A 68 -0.22 0.38 14.22
C THR A 68 -0.62 1.37 15.30
N ALA A 69 0.30 1.67 16.23
CA ALA A 69 0.14 2.76 17.18
C ALA A 69 -0.05 4.11 16.44
N GLY A 70 -0.96 4.93 16.95
CA GLY A 70 -1.15 6.30 16.43
C GLY A 70 -0.09 7.30 16.88
N GLN A 71 0.75 6.96 17.88
CA GLN A 71 1.72 7.89 18.44
C GLN A 71 3.02 7.91 17.66
N THR A 72 3.67 9.08 17.63
CA THR A 72 4.86 9.37 16.81
C THR A 72 6.16 8.68 17.27
N GLU A 73 6.16 8.03 18.42
CA GLU A 73 7.36 7.61 19.14
C GLU A 73 8.13 6.42 18.55
N PHE A 74 7.55 5.66 17.62
CA PHE A 74 8.17 4.43 17.06
C PHE A 74 8.51 4.54 15.57
N THR A 75 9.31 5.55 15.20
CA THR A 75 9.63 5.86 13.79
C THR A 75 10.31 4.71 13.05
N ALA A 76 11.25 3.99 13.68
CA ALA A 76 11.98 2.89 13.04
C ALA A 76 11.09 1.68 12.73
N MET A 77 10.18 1.32 13.65
CA MET A 77 9.23 0.24 13.45
C MET A 77 8.23 0.56 12.35
N ARG A 78 7.74 1.83 12.28
CA ARG A 78 6.85 2.27 11.18
C ARG A 78 7.48 2.08 9.80
N GLU A 79 8.76 2.41 9.64
CA GLU A 79 9.44 2.22 8.36
C GLU A 79 9.51 0.75 7.96
N GLN A 80 9.73 -0.16 8.91
CA GLN A 80 9.73 -1.59 8.65
C GLN A 80 8.37 -2.09 8.16
N TYR A 81 7.26 -1.60 8.75
CA TYR A 81 5.90 -1.95 8.32
C TYR A 81 5.59 -1.43 6.94
N MET A 82 6.00 -0.19 6.65
CA MET A 82 5.82 0.40 5.33
C MET A 82 6.65 -0.30 4.25
N ARG A 83 7.80 -0.89 4.60
CA ARG A 83 8.59 -1.72 3.67
C ARG A 83 7.91 -3.03 3.32
N ASN A 84 7.24 -3.65 4.28
CA ASN A 84 6.68 -4.99 4.14
C ASN A 84 5.21 -5.00 3.70
N GLY A 85 4.48 -3.89 3.87
CA GLY A 85 3.08 -3.75 3.48
C GLY A 85 2.89 -3.80 1.97
N GLU A 86 1.84 -4.47 1.53
CA GLU A 86 1.44 -4.57 0.12
C GLU A 86 0.31 -3.59 -0.21
N GLY A 87 -0.46 -3.18 0.81
CA GLY A 87 -1.50 -2.16 0.71
C GLY A 87 -1.66 -1.41 2.02
N PHE A 88 -2.11 -0.16 1.94
CA PHE A 88 -2.22 0.75 3.07
C PHE A 88 -3.64 1.29 3.22
N ILE A 89 -4.15 1.27 4.44
CA ILE A 89 -5.39 1.94 4.83
C ILE A 89 -4.98 3.17 5.63
N LEU A 90 -5.26 4.37 5.08
CA LEU A 90 -5.02 5.64 5.76
C LEU A 90 -6.31 6.07 6.44
N CYS A 91 -6.34 5.95 7.77
CA CYS A 91 -7.52 6.18 8.59
C CYS A 91 -7.44 7.51 9.35
N PHE A 92 -8.51 8.30 9.27
CA PHE A 92 -8.72 9.49 10.08
C PHE A 92 -10.10 9.46 10.74
N SER A 93 -10.34 10.34 11.72
CA SER A 93 -11.65 10.50 12.32
C SER A 93 -12.41 11.65 11.65
N LEU A 94 -13.65 11.43 11.22
CA LEU A 94 -14.52 12.49 10.69
C LEU A 94 -14.80 13.59 11.73
N THR A 95 -14.56 13.32 13.00
CA THR A 95 -14.74 14.27 14.11
C THR A 95 -13.46 14.99 14.53
N ASP A 96 -12.34 14.76 13.81
CA ASP A 96 -11.03 15.36 14.11
C ASP A 96 -10.33 15.81 12.83
N ARG A 97 -10.38 17.11 12.57
CA ARG A 97 -9.75 17.74 11.41
C ARG A 97 -8.26 17.52 11.35
N ARG A 98 -7.57 17.56 12.49
CA ARG A 98 -6.12 17.36 12.55
C ARG A 98 -5.73 15.98 12.04
N SER A 99 -6.47 14.94 12.42
CA SER A 99 -6.19 13.57 11.97
C SER A 99 -6.35 13.40 10.44
N PHE A 100 -7.21 14.21 9.82
CA PHE A 100 -7.36 14.27 8.36
C PHE A 100 -6.16 14.94 7.69
N ASP A 101 -5.72 16.10 8.21
CA ASP A 101 -4.60 16.85 7.64
C ASP A 101 -3.28 16.07 7.74
N GLU A 102 -3.11 15.24 8.78
CA GLU A 102 -1.94 14.37 8.97
C GLU A 102 -1.80 13.24 7.94
N LEU A 103 -2.84 12.87 7.21
CA LEU A 103 -2.75 11.78 6.23
C LEU A 103 -1.73 12.05 5.11
N ILE A 104 -1.49 13.29 4.77
CA ILE A 104 -0.47 13.70 3.79
C ILE A 104 0.93 13.29 4.27
N THR A 105 1.20 13.45 5.56
CA THR A 105 2.47 13.06 6.18
C THR A 105 2.71 11.54 6.08
N TYR A 106 1.67 10.72 6.33
CA TYR A 106 1.76 9.27 6.15
C TYR A 106 2.05 8.88 4.70
N LYS A 107 1.40 9.53 3.72
CA LYS A 107 1.69 9.30 2.29
C LYS A 107 3.13 9.64 1.92
N HIS A 108 3.65 10.77 2.39
CA HIS A 108 5.05 11.14 2.15
C HIS A 108 6.02 10.12 2.76
N LEU A 109 5.70 9.61 3.94
CA LEU A 109 6.51 8.59 4.59
C LEU A 109 6.50 7.27 3.80
N ILE A 110 5.33 6.79 3.35
CA ILE A 110 5.22 5.61 2.47
C ILE A 110 6.07 5.80 1.22
N ASN A 111 5.93 6.93 0.53
CA ASN A 111 6.68 7.22 -0.69
C ASN A 111 8.19 7.22 -0.46
N ARG A 112 8.66 7.78 0.65
CA ARG A 112 10.09 7.78 1.02
C ARG A 112 10.60 6.37 1.26
N VAL A 113 9.89 5.58 2.05
CA VAL A 113 10.29 4.21 2.43
C VAL A 113 10.24 3.26 1.24
N ARG A 114 9.28 3.46 0.34
CA ARG A 114 9.07 2.65 -0.87
C ARG A 114 9.80 3.19 -2.10
N ALA A 115 10.73 4.15 -1.91
CA ALA A 115 11.52 4.73 -2.99
C ALA A 115 10.67 5.25 -4.18
N GLY A 116 9.50 5.83 -3.90
CA GLY A 116 8.57 6.34 -4.91
C GLY A 116 7.72 5.29 -5.61
N GLU A 117 7.78 4.03 -5.18
CA GLU A 117 6.87 3.00 -5.68
C GLU A 117 5.42 3.36 -5.33
N GLU A 118 4.54 3.34 -6.34
CA GLU A 118 3.11 3.57 -6.13
C GLU A 118 2.47 2.36 -5.44
N MET A 119 2.06 2.55 -4.20
CA MET A 119 1.42 1.52 -3.39
C MET A 119 -0.09 1.65 -3.43
N PRO A 120 -0.84 0.52 -3.37
CA PRO A 120 -2.28 0.53 -3.14
C PRO A 120 -2.63 1.25 -1.85
N ILE A 121 -3.52 2.25 -1.93
CA ILE A 121 -3.96 3.06 -0.77
C ILE A 121 -5.48 3.21 -0.81
N ILE A 122 -6.10 3.04 0.35
CA ILE A 122 -7.50 3.41 0.61
C ILE A 122 -7.52 4.43 1.73
N VAL A 123 -8.32 5.50 1.56
CA VAL A 123 -8.57 6.50 2.59
C VAL A 123 -9.87 6.20 3.29
N VAL A 124 -9.86 6.27 4.62
CA VAL A 124 -11.00 5.94 5.48
C VAL A 124 -11.29 7.05 6.46
N GLY A 125 -12.48 7.64 6.36
CA GLY A 125 -13.05 8.54 7.38
C GLY A 125 -13.90 7.74 8.35
N ASN A 126 -13.37 7.46 9.55
CA ASN A 126 -14.08 6.68 10.57
C ASN A 126 -14.96 7.56 11.47
N LYS A 127 -15.83 6.94 12.25
CA LYS A 127 -16.79 7.54 13.18
C LYS A 127 -17.90 8.33 12.47
N CYS A 128 -18.37 7.86 11.31
CA CYS A 128 -19.46 8.50 10.56
C CYS A 128 -20.82 8.45 11.31
N ASP A 129 -20.92 7.67 12.37
CA ASP A 129 -22.05 7.66 13.30
C ASP A 129 -22.16 8.95 14.13
N LEU A 130 -21.05 9.66 14.34
CA LEU A 130 -20.99 10.90 15.11
C LEU A 130 -21.20 12.15 14.22
N GLU A 131 -22.23 12.13 13.38
CA GLU A 131 -22.50 13.16 12.37
C GLU A 131 -22.55 14.59 12.95
N GLN A 132 -23.12 14.75 14.14
CA GLN A 132 -23.21 16.07 14.82
C GLN A 132 -21.84 16.64 15.22
N LYS A 133 -20.80 15.80 15.26
CA LYS A 133 -19.42 16.21 15.57
C LYS A 133 -18.53 16.26 14.33
N ARG A 134 -19.10 16.09 13.14
CA ARG A 134 -18.36 16.07 11.87
C ARG A 134 -17.57 17.37 11.65
N GLN A 135 -16.31 17.23 11.32
CA GLN A 135 -15.39 18.33 10.96
C GLN A 135 -14.86 18.22 9.53
N VAL A 136 -15.01 17.06 8.88
CA VAL A 136 -14.53 16.80 7.51
C VAL A 136 -15.72 16.39 6.65
N LYS A 137 -15.92 17.09 5.53
CA LYS A 137 -16.98 16.79 4.57
C LYS A 137 -16.59 15.59 3.70
N TYR A 138 -17.59 14.92 3.14
CA TYR A 138 -17.38 13.78 2.24
C TYR A 138 -16.51 14.13 1.03
N GLU A 139 -16.76 15.29 0.41
CA GLU A 139 -16.04 15.75 -0.78
C GLU A 139 -14.56 16.03 -0.51
N GLU A 140 -14.21 16.45 0.71
CA GLU A 140 -12.83 16.67 1.14
C GLU A 140 -12.10 15.34 1.25
N GLY A 141 -12.73 14.32 1.88
CA GLY A 141 -12.20 12.97 1.96
C GLY A 141 -11.97 12.33 0.59
N LEU A 142 -12.95 12.46 -0.31
CA LEU A 142 -12.85 11.96 -1.67
C LEU A 142 -11.75 12.67 -2.48
N THR A 143 -11.61 13.99 -2.31
CA THR A 143 -10.57 14.79 -2.96
C THR A 143 -9.18 14.37 -2.48
N LEU A 144 -9.00 14.21 -1.17
CA LEU A 144 -7.75 13.75 -0.59
C LEU A 144 -7.39 12.34 -1.07
N ALA A 145 -8.34 11.40 -1.12
CA ALA A 145 -8.10 10.06 -1.61
C ALA A 145 -7.54 10.05 -3.04
N ARG A 146 -8.06 10.90 -3.92
CA ARG A 146 -7.54 11.08 -5.29
C ARG A 146 -6.13 11.66 -5.29
N GLN A 147 -5.85 12.67 -4.48
CA GLN A 147 -4.53 13.30 -4.35
C GLN A 147 -3.47 12.34 -3.82
N LEU A 148 -3.85 11.43 -2.92
CA LEU A 148 -2.94 10.43 -2.36
C LEU A 148 -2.69 9.24 -3.31
N GLY A 149 -3.33 9.21 -4.50
CA GLY A 149 -3.12 8.18 -5.52
C GLY A 149 -3.94 6.90 -5.32
N GLY A 150 -4.85 6.87 -4.32
CA GLY A 150 -5.69 5.69 -4.06
C GLY A 150 -7.04 5.73 -4.79
N GLY A 151 -7.62 6.91 -4.94
CA GLY A 151 -8.92 7.10 -5.59
C GLY A 151 -10.13 6.53 -4.85
N LYS A 152 -9.94 5.63 -3.88
CA LYS A 152 -11.02 5.04 -3.07
C LYS A 152 -11.09 5.68 -1.69
N TYR A 153 -12.29 6.10 -1.34
CA TYR A 153 -12.64 6.71 -0.08
C TYR A 153 -13.87 6.01 0.51
N TYR A 154 -13.80 5.68 1.80
CA TYR A 154 -14.92 5.09 2.55
C TYR A 154 -15.16 5.88 3.83
N GLU A 155 -16.43 6.15 4.13
CA GLU A 155 -16.84 6.58 5.44
C GLU A 155 -17.35 5.40 6.24
N THR A 156 -16.73 5.15 7.40
CA THR A 156 -16.96 3.96 8.20
C THR A 156 -17.44 4.32 9.60
N SER A 157 -18.09 3.36 10.21
CA SER A 157 -18.32 3.34 11.65
C SER A 157 -17.95 1.96 12.20
N ALA A 158 -16.90 1.90 13.00
CA ALA A 158 -16.57 0.70 13.74
C ALA A 158 -17.67 0.34 14.76
N TYR A 159 -18.32 1.35 15.34
CA TYR A 159 -19.43 1.17 16.28
C TYR A 159 -20.65 0.50 15.63
N LEU A 160 -21.08 1.00 14.46
CA LEU A 160 -22.23 0.48 13.71
C LEU A 160 -21.87 -0.64 12.74
N ARG A 161 -20.60 -1.01 12.62
CA ARG A 161 -20.07 -1.95 11.63
C ARG A 161 -20.38 -1.53 10.17
N LYS A 162 -20.45 -0.22 9.93
CA LYS A 162 -20.75 0.32 8.60
C LYS A 162 -19.52 0.38 7.74
N CYS A 163 -19.56 -0.17 6.51
CA CYS A 163 -18.49 -0.19 5.51
C CYS A 163 -17.15 -0.76 6.00
N VAL A 164 -17.15 -1.62 7.02
CA VAL A 164 -15.93 -2.22 7.58
C VAL A 164 -15.37 -3.27 6.62
N ASP A 165 -16.19 -4.23 6.19
CA ASP A 165 -15.76 -5.29 5.28
C ASP A 165 -15.34 -4.72 3.93
N GLU A 166 -16.06 -3.70 3.44
CA GLU A 166 -15.78 -3.03 2.17
C GLU A 166 -14.38 -2.41 2.12
N VAL A 167 -13.90 -1.88 3.23
CA VAL A 167 -12.53 -1.33 3.34
C VAL A 167 -11.49 -2.42 3.17
N PHE A 168 -11.58 -3.51 3.94
CA PHE A 168 -10.59 -4.59 3.89
C PHE A 168 -10.66 -5.40 2.60
N HIS A 169 -11.85 -5.63 2.06
CA HIS A 169 -12.01 -6.23 0.73
C HIS A 169 -11.52 -5.30 -0.37
N GLY A 170 -11.77 -4.00 -0.22
CA GLY A 170 -11.34 -2.97 -1.16
C GLY A 170 -9.83 -2.92 -1.31
N ILE A 171 -9.06 -2.93 -0.20
CA ILE A 171 -7.60 -2.88 -0.29
C ILE A 171 -7.02 -4.14 -0.93
N VAL A 172 -7.60 -5.32 -0.71
CA VAL A 172 -7.16 -6.54 -1.39
C VAL A 172 -7.41 -6.46 -2.89
N ARG A 173 -8.54 -5.88 -3.32
CA ARG A 173 -8.82 -5.65 -4.76
C ARG A 173 -7.79 -4.71 -5.39
N GLU A 174 -7.41 -3.63 -4.70
CA GLU A 174 -6.37 -2.71 -5.17
C GLU A 174 -4.99 -3.40 -5.27
N ILE A 175 -4.63 -4.25 -4.30
CA ILE A 175 -3.39 -5.05 -4.36
C ILE A 175 -3.41 -5.98 -5.57
N LYS A 176 -4.49 -6.74 -5.78
CA LYS A 176 -4.64 -7.64 -6.94
C LYS A 176 -4.56 -6.88 -8.27
N MET A 177 -5.21 -5.73 -8.36
CA MET A 177 -5.19 -4.89 -9.56
C MET A 177 -3.76 -4.41 -9.86
N LYS A 178 -3.04 -3.93 -8.86
CA LYS A 178 -1.64 -3.47 -9.02
C LYS A 178 -0.68 -4.59 -9.41
N GLU A 179 -0.88 -5.79 -8.87
CA GLU A 179 -0.11 -6.98 -9.27
C GLU A 179 -0.34 -7.33 -10.74
N LYS A 180 -1.60 -7.31 -11.17
CA LYS A 180 -1.95 -7.57 -12.58
C LYS A 180 -1.29 -6.56 -13.52
N GLU A 181 -1.37 -5.26 -13.22
CA GLU A 181 -0.69 -4.22 -13.98
C GLU A 181 0.82 -4.46 -14.09
N ARG A 182 1.48 -4.83 -12.99
CA ARG A 182 2.92 -5.15 -12.98
C ARG A 182 3.25 -6.35 -13.87
N LEU A 183 2.44 -7.37 -13.85
CA LEU A 183 2.63 -8.56 -14.69
C LEU A 183 2.45 -8.21 -16.18
N GLU A 184 1.44 -7.45 -16.54
CA GLU A 184 1.20 -7.01 -17.91
C GLU A 184 2.35 -6.13 -18.44
N LEU A 185 2.83 -5.17 -17.63
CA LEU A 185 3.98 -4.34 -17.98
C LEU A 185 5.28 -5.16 -18.14
N SER A 186 5.45 -6.23 -17.36
CA SER A 186 6.63 -7.10 -17.45
C SER A 186 6.62 -7.98 -18.72
N GLN A 187 5.45 -8.29 -19.24
CA GLN A 187 5.24 -9.13 -20.42
C GLN A 187 5.17 -8.33 -21.73
N SER A 188 5.09 -6.98 -21.68
CA SER A 188 4.98 -6.16 -22.87
C SER A 188 6.26 -6.22 -23.74
N PRO A 189 6.15 -6.31 -25.09
CA PRO A 189 7.27 -6.56 -26.01
C PRO A 189 8.35 -5.48 -26.03
N GLN A 190 8.05 -4.27 -25.60
CA GLN A 190 9.00 -3.13 -25.62
C GLN A 190 10.27 -3.35 -24.78
N LYS A 191 10.23 -4.18 -23.73
CA LYS A 191 11.46 -4.52 -22.98
C LYS A 191 12.37 -5.51 -23.70
N LYS A 192 11.86 -6.29 -24.66
CA LYS A 192 12.69 -7.20 -25.48
C LYS A 192 13.56 -6.45 -26.48
N GLN A 193 13.09 -5.34 -27.07
CA GLN A 193 13.88 -4.52 -28.00
C GLN A 193 15.05 -3.78 -27.33
N GLY A 194 14.91 -3.34 -26.08
CA GLY A 194 15.99 -2.69 -25.32
C GLY A 194 17.13 -3.66 -24.97
N ARG A 195 16.84 -4.93 -24.72
CA ARG A 195 17.87 -5.97 -24.46
C ARG A 195 18.60 -6.39 -25.73
N VAL A 196 17.91 -6.51 -26.85
CA VAL A 196 18.51 -6.85 -28.16
C VAL A 196 19.40 -5.69 -28.66
N ARG A 197 18.98 -4.44 -28.49
CA ARG A 197 19.78 -3.27 -28.85
C ARG A 197 21.05 -3.13 -28.00
N LYS A 198 21.01 -3.49 -26.72
CA LYS A 198 22.18 -3.51 -25.84
C LYS A 198 23.18 -4.62 -26.18
N LEU A 199 22.73 -5.76 -26.71
CA LEU A 199 23.56 -6.85 -27.19
C LEU A 199 24.23 -6.54 -28.55
N LEU A 200 23.55 -5.79 -29.41
CA LEU A 200 24.11 -5.38 -30.73
C LEU A 200 25.13 -4.25 -30.63
N THR A 201 25.05 -3.38 -29.60
CA THR A 201 26.07 -2.32 -29.37
C THR A 201 27.34 -2.83 -28.71
N THR A 202 27.34 -4.06 -28.15
CA THR A 202 28.54 -4.69 -27.57
C THR A 202 29.35 -5.49 -28.59
N LEU A 203 28.91 -5.61 -29.85
CA LEU A 203 29.56 -6.36 -30.96
C LEU A 203 30.09 -5.47 -32.09
N GLN A 204 30.54 -4.25 -31.78
CA GLN A 204 31.33 -3.51 -32.77
C GLN A 204 32.80 -3.95 -32.68
N PRO A 205 33.39 -4.51 -33.76
CA PRO A 205 34.79 -4.86 -33.78
C PRO A 205 35.63 -3.58 -33.94
N SER A 206 36.40 -3.28 -32.91
CA SER A 206 37.56 -2.43 -33.00
C SER A 206 38.63 -3.19 -33.83
N HIS A 207 39.19 -2.55 -34.78
CA HIS A 207 40.34 -2.84 -35.66
C HIS A 207 39.99 -3.11 -37.11
N LEU A 208 40.26 -2.10 -37.93
CA LEU A 208 41.16 -2.19 -39.08
C LEU A 208 41.31 -0.81 -39.76
N PHE A 209 42.55 -0.51 -40.01
CA PHE A 209 43.16 0.46 -40.91
C PHE A 209 43.76 1.74 -40.31
N LYS A 210 45.01 1.53 -39.82
CA LYS A 210 46.10 2.50 -40.02
C LYS A 210 47.01 1.94 -41.08
N LYS A 211 47.04 2.53 -42.26
CA LYS A 211 48.23 2.58 -43.12
C LYS A 211 48.24 3.92 -43.82
N GLY A 212 49.28 4.69 -43.52
CA GLY A 212 49.55 5.98 -44.10
C GLY A 212 50.06 5.87 -45.54
N VAL A 213 49.77 6.89 -46.30
CA VAL A 213 50.54 7.19 -47.55
C VAL A 213 50.95 8.65 -47.39
N HIS A 214 52.26 8.79 -47.29
CA HIS A 214 52.99 10.07 -47.40
C HIS A 214 53.01 10.47 -48.88
N PHE A 215 52.49 11.62 -49.26
CA PHE A 215 52.83 12.30 -50.49
C PHE A 215 53.59 13.56 -50.21
N LYS A 216 54.85 13.57 -50.64
CA LYS A 216 55.68 14.77 -50.76
C LYS A 216 55.17 15.55 -51.96
N HIS A 217 55.02 16.85 -51.84
CA HIS A 217 55.13 17.74 -52.97
C HIS A 217 56.32 18.65 -52.75
N LYS A 218 57.20 18.60 -53.76
CA LYS A 218 58.22 19.62 -54.08
C LYS A 218 57.58 20.69 -54.97
N ASP A 219 58.02 21.84 -54.74
CA ASP A 219 58.33 23.09 -55.44
C ASP A 219 57.58 24.24 -54.81
#